data_2f2da129b20c8b97027aa9d1a0372018
#
_entry.id   2f2da129b20c8b97027aa9d1a0372018
#
_cell.length_a   1.000
_cell.length_b   1.000
_cell.length_c   1.000
_cell.angle_alpha   90.00
_cell.angle_beta   90.00
_cell.angle_gamma   90.00
#
_symmetry.space_group_name_H-M   'P 1'
#
loop_
_entity.id
_entity.type
_entity.pdbx_description
1 polymer ?
#
loop_
_entity_poly.entity_id
_entity_poly.type
_entity_poly.pdbx_seq_one_letter_code
_entity_poly.pdbx_strand_id
1 'polypeptide(L)'
;RHFKLSNDCEVKAVATSKDALRGYTPTILIFDEAAFIEADNDFWSACMASLSTGGKVIVVSTPNGYDPIYYEIYDQALRKMNEFKISEMFWYRDPRYTRDLYVVKTTDLVHFLLNREDYPQDIVVDLSVDNPYERDHKITTDYISQGYKPCSAWFEGMVKKLKYDRRRVAQELECNFLGSGDNVFESELMQNISHNQLSEPLAKMMGGSLWIFKEPENNHKYVMGVDVSRGDSEDFSCIEIIDFDSREQVLEYVGKVPPDVIAEIAYKWGSMYNAYCVIDITGGMGVSTARKMQEMSYSAGLYVDNVDPSKKWKWDPKLNEKIPGINFNSKRVQIISAFEEAMRHNFKIYSHRLYNEMNTFIYIHGRPDHQKGHHDDCIMAMSMAIYVAEKNFQSLQKVVNHTKAMLNSWTSISHENKNTSEFFNPMVPQMGRQNTHIPGQASRSDYQKYGWLFGVK
;
A
#
# COMPACT_ATOMS: atom_id res chain seq x y z
N ARG A 1 24.88 7.15 32.99
CA ARG A 1 25.38 8.30 33.77
C ARG A 1 24.48 8.51 34.97
N HIS A 2 25.06 8.98 36.11
CA HIS A 2 24.32 9.17 37.34
C HIS A 2 24.72 10.52 37.95
N PHE A 3 23.73 11.32 38.32
CA PHE A 3 23.88 12.61 38.97
C PHE A 3 23.07 12.60 40.26
N LYS A 4 23.68 13.04 41.35
CA LYS A 4 22.98 13.29 42.60
C LYS A 4 22.95 14.80 42.85
N LEU A 5 21.75 15.31 43.10
CA LEU A 5 21.52 16.73 43.37
C LEU A 5 21.61 17.02 44.88
N SER A 6 21.77 18.31 45.24
CA SER A 6 21.90 18.74 46.64
C SER A 6 20.66 18.45 47.52
N ASN A 7 19.52 18.23 46.90
CA ASN A 7 18.26 17.89 47.57
C ASN A 7 18.00 16.37 47.59
N ASP A 8 19.06 15.55 47.44
CA ASP A 8 19.02 14.10 47.38
C ASP A 8 18.26 13.49 46.18
N CYS A 9 17.79 14.31 45.23
CA CYS A 9 17.25 13.78 44.00
C CYS A 9 18.35 13.14 43.15
N GLU A 10 18.04 12.05 42.50
CA GLU A 10 18.95 11.34 41.58
C GLU A 10 18.42 11.37 40.16
N VAL A 11 19.28 11.67 39.21
CA VAL A 11 19.00 11.57 37.76
C VAL A 11 19.93 10.49 37.19
N LYS A 12 19.35 9.48 36.56
CA LYS A 12 20.07 8.35 35.97
C LYS A 12 19.75 8.25 34.48
N ALA A 13 20.77 8.30 33.62
CA ALA A 13 20.64 7.94 32.23
C ALA A 13 21.14 6.50 32.03
N VAL A 14 20.29 5.66 31.52
CA VAL A 14 20.54 4.24 31.25
C VAL A 14 20.42 3.97 29.74
N ALA A 15 21.14 2.97 29.28
CA ALA A 15 20.99 2.53 27.89
C ALA A 15 19.66 1.75 27.73
N THR A 16 19.10 1.82 26.55
CA THR A 16 17.85 1.09 26.22
C THR A 16 18.11 -0.42 26.23
N SER A 17 17.54 -1.11 27.18
CA SER A 17 17.54 -2.58 27.24
C SER A 17 16.37 -3.08 28.10
N LYS A 18 15.91 -4.31 27.87
CA LYS A 18 14.80 -4.93 28.63
C LYS A 18 14.97 -4.91 30.14
N ASP A 19 16.21 -4.89 30.59
CA ASP A 19 16.55 -4.92 32.02
C ASP A 19 16.98 -3.55 32.57
N ALA A 20 16.96 -2.49 31.76
CA ALA A 20 17.51 -1.18 32.11
C ALA A 20 16.88 -0.58 33.39
N LEU A 21 15.61 -0.85 33.64
CA LEU A 21 14.86 -0.30 34.78
C LEU A 21 14.62 -1.31 35.88
N ARG A 22 15.14 -2.54 35.79
CA ARG A 22 14.99 -3.53 36.88
C ARG A 22 15.63 -3.04 38.15
N GLY A 23 14.84 -3.07 39.25
CA GLY A 23 15.28 -2.59 40.55
C GLY A 23 15.23 -1.09 40.78
N TYR A 24 14.69 -0.34 39.80
CA TYR A 24 14.42 1.08 39.96
C TYR A 24 12.91 1.34 40.04
N THR A 25 12.54 2.34 40.81
CA THR A 25 11.17 2.87 40.93
C THR A 25 11.22 4.38 40.71
N PRO A 26 11.32 4.83 39.43
CA PRO A 26 11.48 6.23 39.13
C PRO A 26 10.21 7.03 39.41
N THR A 27 10.37 8.25 39.94
CA THR A 27 9.26 9.20 40.06
C THR A 27 8.88 9.77 38.71
N ILE A 28 9.87 9.97 37.84
CA ILE A 28 9.69 10.42 36.43
C ILE A 28 10.58 9.55 35.55
N LEU A 29 9.98 8.98 34.52
CA LEU A 29 10.67 8.26 33.47
C LEU A 29 10.57 9.07 32.16
N ILE A 30 11.71 9.33 31.55
CA ILE A 30 11.78 10.10 30.28
C ILE A 30 12.34 9.16 29.22
N PHE A 31 11.58 8.99 28.15
CA PHE A 31 12.04 8.38 26.91
C PHE A 31 12.42 9.51 25.94
N ASP A 32 13.71 9.62 25.67
CA ASP A 32 14.25 10.57 24.70
C ASP A 32 14.46 9.85 23.37
N GLU A 33 14.12 10.49 22.27
CA GLU A 33 14.14 9.93 20.91
C GLU A 33 13.37 8.59 20.82
N ALA A 34 12.17 8.57 21.39
CA ALA A 34 11.41 7.33 21.59
C ALA A 34 11.07 6.58 20.29
N ALA A 35 10.84 7.28 19.19
CA ALA A 35 10.58 6.68 17.87
C ALA A 35 11.79 5.95 17.26
N PHE A 36 12.99 6.12 17.84
CA PHE A 36 14.23 5.47 17.39
C PHE A 36 14.68 4.35 18.32
N ILE A 37 13.89 4.04 19.33
CA ILE A 37 14.16 2.94 20.24
C ILE A 37 13.81 1.63 19.55
N GLU A 38 14.81 0.81 19.25
CA GLU A 38 14.63 -0.57 18.79
C GLU A 38 14.13 -1.44 19.95
N ALA A 39 12.86 -1.29 20.32
CA ALA A 39 12.24 -1.99 21.43
C ALA A 39 10.94 -2.64 20.99
N ASP A 40 10.58 -3.70 21.71
CA ASP A 40 9.32 -4.41 21.54
C ASP A 40 8.33 -4.05 22.67
N ASN A 41 7.12 -4.57 22.56
CA ASN A 41 6.08 -4.40 23.59
C ASN A 41 6.50 -4.92 24.96
N ASP A 42 7.42 -5.90 25.02
CA ASP A 42 7.97 -6.41 26.27
C ASP A 42 8.81 -5.36 27.00
N PHE A 43 9.62 -4.58 26.24
CA PHE A 43 10.39 -3.45 26.81
C PHE A 43 9.46 -2.39 27.40
N TRP A 44 8.43 -1.97 26.64
CA TRP A 44 7.45 -1.01 27.11
C TRP A 44 6.73 -1.48 28.38
N SER A 45 6.25 -2.73 28.37
CA SER A 45 5.58 -3.36 29.53
C SER A 45 6.49 -3.41 30.75
N ALA A 46 7.77 -3.74 30.58
CA ALA A 46 8.74 -3.76 31.68
C ALA A 46 9.00 -2.35 32.25
N CYS A 47 9.04 -1.33 31.40
CA CYS A 47 9.18 0.05 31.81
C CYS A 47 7.94 0.54 32.59
N MET A 48 6.74 0.24 32.11
CA MET A 48 5.50 0.61 32.79
C MET A 48 5.36 -0.08 34.15
N ALA A 49 5.80 -1.34 34.27
CA ALA A 49 5.81 -2.05 35.55
C ALA A 49 6.68 -1.35 36.63
N SER A 50 7.78 -0.69 36.22
CA SER A 50 8.64 0.08 37.14
C SER A 50 7.97 1.34 37.72
N LEU A 51 6.87 1.79 37.12
CA LEU A 51 6.09 2.97 37.52
C LEU A 51 4.85 2.61 38.35
N SER A 52 4.67 1.35 38.69
CA SER A 52 3.49 0.86 39.45
C SER A 52 3.25 1.57 40.79
N THR A 53 4.25 2.28 41.33
CA THR A 53 4.16 3.08 42.54
C THR A 53 3.69 4.51 42.35
N GLY A 54 3.23 4.90 41.11
CA GLY A 54 2.67 6.21 40.83
C GLY A 54 3.64 7.18 40.13
N GLY A 55 4.67 6.68 39.46
CA GLY A 55 5.58 7.48 38.64
C GLY A 55 4.91 8.09 37.40
N LYS A 56 5.54 9.12 36.83
CA LYS A 56 5.09 9.79 35.58
C LYS A 56 5.98 9.42 34.42
N VAL A 57 5.40 9.37 33.23
CA VAL A 57 6.12 9.12 31.95
C VAL A 57 6.08 10.37 31.09
N ILE A 58 7.22 10.70 30.51
CA ILE A 58 7.37 11.69 29.44
C ILE A 58 8.01 11.01 28.26
N VAL A 59 7.37 11.08 27.10
CA VAL A 59 7.86 10.50 25.85
C VAL A 59 8.11 11.61 24.86
N VAL A 60 9.35 11.77 24.39
CA VAL A 60 9.77 12.84 23.50
C VAL A 60 10.45 12.24 22.27
N SER A 61 10.05 12.66 21.09
CA SER A 61 10.72 12.29 19.84
C SER A 61 10.31 13.20 18.69
N THR A 62 11.09 13.22 17.61
CA THR A 62 10.60 13.46 16.25
C THR A 62 10.00 12.16 15.71
N PRO A 63 9.07 12.22 14.73
CA PRO A 63 8.50 11.03 14.10
C PRO A 63 9.55 10.18 13.38
N ASN A 64 9.33 8.87 13.35
CA ASN A 64 10.12 7.94 12.55
C ASN A 64 9.21 6.88 11.91
N GLY A 65 8.36 7.31 10.98
CA GLY A 65 7.30 6.46 10.44
C GLY A 65 6.26 6.10 11.50
N TYR A 66 5.63 4.96 11.31
CA TYR A 66 4.65 4.39 12.24
C TYR A 66 5.36 3.40 13.18
N ASP A 67 6.22 3.91 14.06
CA ASP A 67 6.92 3.09 15.00
C ASP A 67 5.98 2.45 16.06
N PRO A 68 6.31 1.27 16.61
CA PRO A 68 5.39 0.51 17.45
C PRO A 68 5.23 1.07 18.87
N ILE A 69 6.00 2.08 19.28
CA ILE A 69 5.93 2.66 20.63
C ILE A 69 5.44 4.09 20.58
N TYR A 70 6.21 5.00 19.98
CA TYR A 70 5.92 6.43 20.01
C TYR A 70 4.68 6.79 19.20
N TYR A 71 4.59 6.26 17.95
CA TYR A 71 3.42 6.50 17.11
C TYR A 71 2.15 5.90 17.74
N GLU A 72 2.22 4.66 18.24
CA GLU A 72 1.05 4.02 18.85
C GLU A 72 0.54 4.80 20.07
N ILE A 73 1.44 5.26 20.95
CA ILE A 73 1.07 6.11 22.10
C ILE A 73 0.41 7.42 21.62
N TYR A 74 0.98 8.06 20.59
CA TYR A 74 0.48 9.29 20.02
C TYR A 74 -0.91 9.11 19.40
N ASP A 75 -1.10 8.09 18.55
CA ASP A 75 -2.38 7.80 17.91
C ASP A 75 -3.48 7.45 18.93
N GLN A 76 -3.17 6.61 19.91
CA GLN A 76 -4.10 6.30 21.00
C GLN A 76 -4.46 7.55 21.83
N ALA A 77 -3.50 8.45 22.04
CA ALA A 77 -3.77 9.70 22.76
C ALA A 77 -4.66 10.66 21.96
N LEU A 78 -4.47 10.75 20.63
CA LEU A 78 -5.37 11.48 19.72
C LEU A 78 -6.80 10.95 19.78
N ARG A 79 -6.95 9.64 19.81
CA ARG A 79 -8.24 8.94 19.90
C ARG A 79 -8.81 8.90 21.33
N LYS A 80 -8.09 9.46 22.31
CA LYS A 80 -8.46 9.42 23.75
C LYS A 80 -8.59 7.99 24.31
N MET A 81 -7.80 7.06 23.80
CA MET A 81 -7.76 5.66 24.22
C MET A 81 -6.72 5.40 25.31
N ASN A 82 -5.86 6.35 25.60
CA ASN A 82 -4.90 6.33 26.70
C ASN A 82 -4.94 7.64 27.51
N GLU A 83 -4.18 7.72 28.62
CA GLU A 83 -4.13 8.89 29.51
C GLU A 83 -3.05 9.92 29.13
N PHE A 84 -2.32 9.71 28.06
CA PHE A 84 -1.26 10.62 27.62
C PHE A 84 -1.83 11.94 27.11
N LYS A 85 -1.14 13.04 27.47
CA LYS A 85 -1.42 14.39 26.96
C LYS A 85 -0.40 14.69 25.89
N ILE A 86 -0.90 15.08 24.70
CA ILE A 86 -0.08 15.45 23.58
C ILE A 86 0.38 16.92 23.73
N SER A 87 1.66 17.14 23.47
CA SER A 87 2.25 18.47 23.32
C SER A 87 3.08 18.51 22.03
N GLU A 88 2.61 19.25 21.05
CA GLU A 88 3.27 19.41 19.75
C GLU A 88 4.09 20.70 19.73
N MET A 89 5.38 20.58 19.42
CA MET A 89 6.35 21.69 19.41
C MET A 89 6.83 21.93 17.98
N PHE A 90 5.99 22.55 17.17
CA PHE A 90 6.35 22.92 15.81
C PHE A 90 7.29 24.10 15.76
N TRP A 91 8.26 24.08 14.84
CA TRP A 91 9.27 25.14 14.68
C TRP A 91 8.68 26.54 14.44
N TYR A 92 7.56 26.62 13.72
CA TYR A 92 6.90 27.89 13.40
C TYR A 92 6.22 28.57 14.60
N ARG A 93 6.19 27.92 15.75
CA ARG A 93 5.77 28.49 17.04
C ARG A 93 6.90 29.15 17.79
N ASP A 94 8.17 28.89 17.44
CA ASP A 94 9.32 29.47 18.08
C ASP A 94 9.73 30.79 17.36
N PRO A 95 9.69 31.96 18.05
CA PRO A 95 10.04 33.24 17.44
C PRO A 95 11.43 33.31 16.81
N ARG A 96 12.36 32.47 17.27
CA ARG A 96 13.73 32.42 16.73
C ARG A 96 13.78 31.89 15.28
N TYR A 97 12.78 31.12 14.86
CA TYR A 97 12.74 30.43 13.56
C TYR A 97 11.76 31.10 12.58
N THR A 98 10.98 32.08 13.01
CA THR A 98 9.88 32.69 12.26
C THR A 98 10.21 34.02 11.60
N ARG A 99 11.49 34.36 11.46
CA ARG A 99 11.88 35.50 10.65
C ARG A 99 11.53 35.27 9.18
N ASP A 100 10.95 36.28 8.55
CA ASP A 100 10.48 36.22 7.15
C ASP A 100 9.54 35.03 6.92
N LEU A 101 8.59 34.81 7.86
CA LEU A 101 7.62 33.71 7.80
C LEU A 101 6.61 33.97 6.70
N TYR A 102 6.35 32.93 5.92
CA TYR A 102 5.29 32.88 4.92
C TYR A 102 4.63 31.49 4.92
N VAL A 103 3.46 31.37 4.30
CA VAL A 103 2.83 30.07 4.02
C VAL A 103 2.67 29.89 2.52
N VAL A 104 2.77 28.66 2.06
CA VAL A 104 2.63 28.29 0.65
C VAL A 104 1.66 27.14 0.50
N LYS A 105 0.76 27.23 -0.47
CA LYS A 105 -0.16 26.15 -0.80
C LYS A 105 0.57 25.09 -1.61
N THR A 106 1.02 24.04 -0.95
CA THR A 106 1.75 22.94 -1.59
C THR A 106 1.64 21.67 -0.75
N THR A 107 1.65 20.54 -1.40
CA THR A 107 1.75 19.23 -0.75
C THR A 107 3.21 18.87 -0.43
N ASP A 108 4.16 19.36 -1.24
CA ASP A 108 5.59 19.09 -1.12
C ASP A 108 6.42 20.38 -1.05
N LEU A 109 6.83 20.77 0.16
CA LEU A 109 7.68 21.93 0.38
C LEU A 109 9.06 21.81 -0.27
N VAL A 110 9.63 20.63 -0.31
CA VAL A 110 10.95 20.41 -0.94
C VAL A 110 10.88 20.66 -2.42
N HIS A 111 9.82 20.15 -3.08
CA HIS A 111 9.60 20.43 -4.50
C HIS A 111 9.37 21.92 -4.78
N PHE A 112 8.56 22.58 -3.96
CA PHE A 112 8.36 24.02 -4.05
C PHE A 112 9.68 24.80 -3.94
N LEU A 113 10.53 24.47 -2.96
CA LEU A 113 11.79 25.15 -2.74
C LEU A 113 12.82 24.95 -3.86
N LEU A 114 12.75 23.82 -4.56
CA LEU A 114 13.62 23.54 -5.72
C LEU A 114 13.12 24.19 -7.02
N ASN A 115 11.81 24.39 -7.16
CA ASN A 115 11.19 24.83 -8.42
C ASN A 115 10.27 26.04 -8.23
N ARG A 116 10.68 27.03 -7.45
CA ARG A 116 9.85 28.22 -7.12
C ARG A 116 9.30 28.96 -8.33
N GLU A 117 10.05 28.98 -9.41
CA GLU A 117 9.67 29.68 -10.64
C GLU A 117 8.43 29.06 -11.33
N ASP A 118 8.16 27.78 -11.05
CA ASP A 118 7.04 27.06 -11.63
C ASP A 118 5.70 27.28 -10.87
N TYR A 119 5.77 27.97 -9.70
CA TYR A 119 4.60 28.17 -8.84
C TYR A 119 4.00 29.57 -9.00
N PRO A 120 2.67 29.72 -9.09
CA PRO A 120 2.00 31.00 -9.12
C PRO A 120 2.26 31.81 -7.84
N GLN A 121 2.37 33.14 -7.97
CA GLN A 121 2.64 34.02 -6.81
C GLN A 121 1.48 34.09 -5.80
N ASP A 122 0.25 33.83 -6.26
CA ASP A 122 -0.97 33.88 -5.44
C ASP A 122 -1.12 32.73 -4.43
N ILE A 123 -0.27 31.69 -4.56
CA ILE A 123 -0.23 30.58 -3.59
C ILE A 123 0.70 30.84 -2.39
N VAL A 124 1.43 31.94 -2.41
CA VAL A 124 2.36 32.33 -1.33
C VAL A 124 1.79 33.51 -0.57
N VAL A 125 1.62 33.37 0.75
CA VAL A 125 1.10 34.44 1.62
C VAL A 125 2.18 34.84 2.62
N ASP A 126 2.62 36.09 2.58
CA ASP A 126 3.59 36.64 3.50
C ASP A 126 2.95 36.96 4.88
N LEU A 127 3.49 36.38 5.93
CA LEU A 127 3.06 36.56 7.32
C LEU A 127 4.11 37.26 8.17
N SER A 128 5.17 37.80 7.59
CA SER A 128 6.30 38.36 8.30
C SER A 128 5.95 39.61 9.16
N VAL A 129 4.90 40.35 8.75
CA VAL A 129 4.43 41.57 9.42
C VAL A 129 3.31 41.34 10.41
N ASP A 130 2.74 40.12 10.48
CA ASP A 130 1.64 39.80 11.38
C ASP A 130 2.08 39.74 12.85
N ASN A 131 1.16 40.07 13.75
CA ASN A 131 1.36 39.91 15.19
C ASN A 131 1.67 38.42 15.51
N PRO A 132 2.75 38.09 16.23
CA PRO A 132 3.13 36.73 16.52
C PRO A 132 2.03 35.84 17.12
N TYR A 133 1.18 36.39 18.01
CA TYR A 133 0.09 35.67 18.64
C TYR A 133 -1.07 35.36 17.66
N GLU A 134 -1.44 36.35 16.84
CA GLU A 134 -2.46 36.15 15.80
C GLU A 134 -1.98 35.23 14.67
N ARG A 135 -0.71 35.36 14.33
CA ARG A 135 -0.03 34.58 13.31
C ARG A 135 -0.03 33.09 13.62
N ASP A 136 0.28 32.69 14.87
CA ASP A 136 0.28 31.28 15.28
C ASP A 136 -1.12 30.68 15.16
N HIS A 137 -2.14 31.42 15.56
CA HIS A 137 -3.53 31.00 15.41
C HIS A 137 -3.92 30.86 13.93
N LYS A 138 -3.64 31.84 13.08
CA LYS A 138 -3.93 31.83 11.65
C LYS A 138 -3.25 30.65 10.96
N ILE A 139 -1.97 30.38 11.23
CA ILE A 139 -1.25 29.24 10.62
C ILE A 139 -1.97 27.95 10.91
N THR A 140 -2.36 27.70 12.17
CA THR A 140 -2.95 26.44 12.58
C THR A 140 -4.39 26.28 12.07
N THR A 141 -5.22 27.32 12.17
CA THR A 141 -6.66 27.25 11.85
C THR A 141 -6.98 27.53 10.39
N ASP A 142 -6.37 28.58 9.84
CA ASP A 142 -6.82 29.15 8.56
C ASP A 142 -6.00 28.61 7.38
N TYR A 143 -4.70 28.35 7.58
CA TYR A 143 -3.81 27.96 6.50
C TYR A 143 -3.55 26.45 6.42
N ILE A 144 -3.15 25.79 7.50
CA ILE A 144 -2.82 24.36 7.47
C ILE A 144 -4.05 23.53 7.06
N SER A 145 -5.24 23.86 7.58
CA SER A 145 -6.50 23.21 7.22
C SER A 145 -6.87 23.33 5.74
N GLN A 146 -6.35 24.36 5.04
CA GLN A 146 -6.54 24.59 3.61
C GLN A 146 -5.41 24.06 2.73
N GLY A 147 -4.46 23.32 3.30
CA GLY A 147 -3.34 22.71 2.57
C GLY A 147 -2.15 23.63 2.38
N TYR A 148 -2.05 24.72 3.16
CA TYR A 148 -0.84 25.54 3.20
C TYR A 148 0.18 24.97 4.17
N LYS A 149 1.46 25.13 3.84
CA LYS A 149 2.58 24.76 4.70
C LYS A 149 3.41 26.00 5.10
N PRO A 150 3.78 26.15 6.37
CA PRO A 150 4.61 27.25 6.83
C PRO A 150 6.06 27.10 6.35
N CYS A 151 6.68 28.22 6.00
CA CYS A 151 8.07 28.31 5.59
C CYS A 151 8.71 29.61 6.09
N SER A 152 10.03 29.63 6.28
CA SER A 152 10.80 30.82 6.71
C SER A 152 12.24 30.72 6.20
N ALA A 153 12.98 31.80 6.28
CA ALA A 153 14.40 31.80 5.94
C ALA A 153 15.20 30.74 6.73
N TRP A 154 14.84 30.52 8.01
CA TRP A 154 15.45 29.47 8.83
C TRP A 154 15.11 28.06 8.29
N PHE A 155 13.84 27.81 7.99
CA PHE A 155 13.37 26.54 7.48
C PHE A 155 14.05 26.19 6.14
N GLU A 156 14.12 27.15 5.21
CA GLU A 156 14.82 26.97 3.92
C GLU A 156 16.30 26.61 4.13
N GLY A 157 16.96 27.32 5.06
CA GLY A 157 18.34 27.02 5.43
C GLY A 157 18.52 25.62 5.99
N MET A 158 17.54 25.12 6.77
CA MET A 158 17.56 23.75 7.31
C MET A 158 17.31 22.73 6.21
N VAL A 159 16.33 22.93 5.33
CA VAL A 159 16.08 22.05 4.17
C VAL A 159 17.34 21.89 3.31
N LYS A 160 18.05 23.01 3.06
CA LYS A 160 19.31 22.99 2.33
C LYS A 160 20.39 22.18 3.07
N LYS A 161 20.52 22.32 4.40
CA LYS A 161 21.46 21.52 5.22
C LYS A 161 21.11 20.03 5.18
N LEU A 162 19.83 19.69 5.14
CA LEU A 162 19.31 18.31 4.97
C LEU A 162 19.40 17.83 3.51
N LYS A 163 20.05 18.62 2.61
CA LYS A 163 20.26 18.27 1.18
C LYS A 163 18.96 18.01 0.42
N TYR A 164 17.88 18.71 0.79
CA TYR A 164 16.55 18.52 0.19
C TYR A 164 16.01 17.08 0.30
N ASP A 165 16.48 16.33 1.32
CA ASP A 165 15.99 15.00 1.63
C ASP A 165 14.57 15.11 2.21
N ARG A 166 13.56 14.70 1.42
CA ARG A 166 12.14 14.81 1.79
C ARG A 166 11.81 14.11 3.10
N ARG A 167 12.37 12.91 3.29
CA ARG A 167 12.17 12.13 4.51
C ARG A 167 12.67 12.84 5.75
N ARG A 168 13.90 13.34 5.69
CA ARG A 168 14.50 14.10 6.82
C ARG A 168 13.79 15.41 7.08
N VAL A 169 13.33 16.09 6.04
CA VAL A 169 12.53 17.32 6.20
C VAL A 169 11.20 17.01 6.88
N ALA A 170 10.50 15.97 6.45
CA ALA A 170 9.25 15.53 7.08
C ALA A 170 9.46 15.12 8.55
N GLN A 171 10.53 14.40 8.83
CA GLN A 171 10.90 13.92 10.17
C GLN A 171 11.30 15.05 11.12
N GLU A 172 12.30 15.84 10.73
CA GLU A 172 12.98 16.78 11.62
C GLU A 172 12.32 18.16 11.67
N LEU A 173 11.61 18.55 10.61
CA LEU A 173 11.05 19.89 10.47
C LEU A 173 9.53 19.91 10.45
N GLU A 174 8.89 19.01 9.74
CA GLU A 174 7.43 18.97 9.60
C GLU A 174 6.74 18.14 10.69
N CYS A 175 7.47 17.35 11.46
CA CYS A 175 6.93 16.37 12.43
C CYS A 175 5.85 15.47 11.83
N ASN A 176 6.09 15.02 10.59
CA ASN A 176 5.14 14.23 9.81
C ASN A 176 5.48 12.75 9.90
N PHE A 177 4.64 11.94 10.52
CA PHE A 177 4.83 10.50 10.65
C PHE A 177 4.87 9.80 9.31
N LEU A 178 3.96 10.09 8.40
CA LEU A 178 3.91 9.50 7.06
C LEU A 178 5.17 9.77 6.24
N GLY A 179 5.63 11.01 6.24
CA GLY A 179 6.79 11.42 5.44
C GLY A 179 8.14 11.04 6.05
N SER A 180 8.19 10.65 7.33
CA SER A 180 9.43 10.36 8.06
C SER A 180 9.89 8.90 7.93
N GLY A 181 9.02 7.97 7.50
CA GLY A 181 9.33 6.55 7.33
C GLY A 181 9.90 6.22 5.94
N ASP A 182 10.44 5.00 5.79
CA ASP A 182 10.78 4.39 4.50
C ASP A 182 9.55 3.75 3.83
N ASN A 183 8.40 4.45 3.85
CA ASN A 183 7.15 3.93 3.37
C ASN A 183 7.23 3.57 1.88
N VAL A 184 6.62 2.45 1.52
CA VAL A 184 6.50 1.99 0.13
C VAL A 184 5.58 2.93 -0.65
N PHE A 185 4.49 3.38 -0.01
CA PHE A 185 3.54 4.31 -0.63
C PHE A 185 3.85 5.77 -0.26
N GLU A 186 3.83 6.64 -1.26
CA GLU A 186 4.16 8.06 -1.08
C GLU A 186 3.17 8.76 -0.13
N SER A 187 3.69 9.65 0.72
CA SER A 187 2.89 10.36 1.73
C SER A 187 1.73 11.17 1.14
N GLU A 188 1.93 11.79 -0.02
CA GLU A 188 0.89 12.56 -0.73
C GLU A 188 -0.25 11.64 -1.19
N LEU A 189 0.08 10.49 -1.75
CA LEU A 189 -0.87 9.46 -2.12
C LEU A 189 -1.69 9.01 -0.91
N MET A 190 -1.04 8.72 0.21
CA MET A 190 -1.68 8.28 1.45
C MET A 190 -2.63 9.33 2.04
N GLN A 191 -2.24 10.61 1.99
CA GLN A 191 -3.11 11.72 2.41
C GLN A 191 -4.34 11.83 1.50
N ASN A 192 -4.16 11.73 0.18
CA ASN A 192 -5.29 11.76 -0.77
C ASN A 192 -6.26 10.60 -0.54
N ILE A 193 -5.77 9.40 -0.29
CA ILE A 193 -6.60 8.24 0.04
C ILE A 193 -7.40 8.52 1.31
N SER A 194 -6.74 8.95 2.38
CA SER A 194 -7.37 9.23 3.68
C SER A 194 -8.50 10.26 3.59
N HIS A 195 -8.32 11.32 2.80
CA HIS A 195 -9.29 12.40 2.71
C HIS A 195 -10.41 12.16 1.70
N ASN A 196 -10.13 11.43 0.61
CA ASN A 196 -11.02 11.42 -0.56
C ASN A 196 -11.54 10.03 -0.96
N GLN A 197 -10.96 8.94 -0.45
CA GLN A 197 -11.30 7.61 -0.93
C GLN A 197 -11.93 6.71 0.14
N LEU A 198 -11.41 6.74 1.38
CA LEU A 198 -11.88 5.85 2.43
C LEU A 198 -13.37 6.04 2.71
N SER A 199 -14.09 4.94 2.79
CA SER A 199 -15.54 4.96 3.03
C SER A 199 -15.99 3.73 3.84
N GLU A 200 -17.12 3.88 4.52
CA GLU A 200 -17.79 2.73 5.12
C GLU A 200 -18.31 1.80 4.02
N PRO A 201 -18.19 0.47 4.22
CA PRO A 201 -18.71 -0.49 3.26
C PRO A 201 -20.24 -0.45 3.18
N LEU A 202 -20.80 -0.77 2.02
CA LEU A 202 -22.26 -0.90 1.82
C LEU A 202 -22.85 -1.99 2.73
N ALA A 203 -22.08 -3.06 2.96
CA ALA A 203 -22.48 -4.14 3.85
C ALA A 203 -21.30 -4.75 4.57
N LYS A 204 -21.50 -5.07 5.86
CA LYS A 204 -20.56 -5.85 6.69
C LYS A 204 -21.21 -7.20 7.00
N MET A 205 -20.54 -8.28 6.67
CA MET A 205 -21.05 -9.65 6.81
C MET A 205 -20.06 -10.52 7.59
N MET A 206 -20.42 -11.75 7.90
CA MET A 206 -19.58 -12.73 8.59
C MET A 206 -18.96 -12.18 9.90
N GLY A 207 -19.78 -11.52 10.73
CA GLY A 207 -19.31 -10.92 11.98
C GLY A 207 -18.36 -9.74 11.80
N GLY A 208 -18.38 -9.10 10.64
CA GLY A 208 -17.51 -7.96 10.31
C GLY A 208 -16.23 -8.33 9.56
N SER A 209 -15.99 -9.62 9.30
CA SER A 209 -14.81 -10.07 8.54
C SER A 209 -14.91 -9.74 7.05
N LEU A 210 -16.11 -9.73 6.48
CA LEU A 210 -16.36 -9.44 5.07
C LEU A 210 -16.96 -8.03 4.92
N TRP A 211 -16.34 -7.23 4.06
CA TRP A 211 -16.79 -5.88 3.70
C TRP A 211 -17.07 -5.80 2.20
N ILE A 212 -18.26 -5.31 1.83
CA ILE A 212 -18.67 -5.09 0.46
C ILE A 212 -18.76 -3.60 0.23
N PHE A 213 -18.01 -3.08 -0.72
CA PHE A 213 -18.01 -1.66 -1.09
C PHE A 213 -18.89 -1.40 -2.31
N LYS A 214 -18.96 -2.36 -3.25
CA LYS A 214 -19.79 -2.28 -4.45
C LYS A 214 -20.36 -3.65 -4.80
N GLU A 215 -21.58 -3.67 -5.33
CA GLU A 215 -22.18 -4.86 -5.90
C GLU A 215 -21.62 -5.15 -7.30
N PRO A 216 -21.67 -6.43 -7.78
CA PRO A 216 -21.18 -6.76 -9.10
C PRO A 216 -22.04 -6.12 -10.21
N GLU A 217 -21.38 -5.46 -11.16
CA GLU A 217 -21.99 -4.86 -12.33
C GLU A 217 -21.92 -5.78 -13.55
N ASN A 218 -22.95 -5.73 -14.42
CA ASN A 218 -22.96 -6.52 -15.64
C ASN A 218 -21.87 -6.04 -16.61
N ASN A 219 -21.17 -6.99 -17.23
CA ASN A 219 -20.08 -6.78 -18.18
C ASN A 219 -18.78 -6.18 -17.61
N HIS A 220 -18.68 -6.01 -16.29
CA HIS A 220 -17.43 -5.67 -15.64
C HIS A 220 -16.56 -6.89 -15.41
N LYS A 221 -15.25 -6.69 -15.36
CA LYS A 221 -14.21 -7.72 -15.17
C LYS A 221 -13.63 -7.62 -13.79
N TYR A 222 -13.74 -8.68 -13.03
CA TYR A 222 -13.25 -8.73 -11.67
C TYR A 222 -12.06 -9.66 -11.54
N VAL A 223 -11.11 -9.26 -10.69
CA VAL A 223 -9.98 -10.10 -10.29
C VAL A 223 -9.96 -10.23 -8.78
N MET A 224 -9.77 -11.43 -8.30
CA MET A 224 -9.72 -11.76 -6.88
C MET A 224 -8.32 -12.22 -6.51
N GLY A 225 -7.69 -11.56 -5.54
CA GLY A 225 -6.47 -12.00 -4.88
C GLY A 225 -6.79 -12.67 -3.55
N VAL A 226 -6.10 -13.77 -3.26
CA VAL A 226 -6.28 -14.53 -2.02
C VAL A 226 -4.93 -14.77 -1.39
N ASP A 227 -4.72 -14.21 -0.23
CA ASP A 227 -3.62 -14.54 0.67
C ASP A 227 -4.09 -15.53 1.73
N VAL A 228 -3.30 -16.59 1.98
CA VAL A 228 -3.75 -17.76 2.75
C VAL A 228 -2.85 -18.01 3.95
N SER A 229 -3.38 -17.79 5.15
CA SER A 229 -2.77 -18.18 6.41
C SER A 229 -3.17 -19.58 6.87
N ARG A 230 -2.53 -20.07 7.93
CA ARG A 230 -2.90 -21.36 8.56
C ARG A 230 -4.21 -21.30 9.35
N GLY A 231 -4.62 -20.11 9.78
CA GLY A 231 -5.78 -19.88 10.63
C GLY A 231 -5.56 -20.07 12.13
N ASP A 232 -4.41 -20.62 12.53
CA ASP A 232 -4.00 -20.85 13.92
C ASP A 232 -2.81 -19.99 14.36
N SER A 233 -2.29 -19.14 13.46
CA SER A 233 -1.19 -18.21 13.65
C SER A 233 -1.68 -16.79 13.98
N GLU A 234 -0.76 -15.85 14.10
CA GLU A 234 -1.09 -14.42 14.23
C GLU A 234 -1.58 -13.84 12.89
N ASP A 235 -1.19 -14.42 11.74
CA ASP A 235 -1.52 -13.96 10.41
C ASP A 235 -2.98 -14.22 10.03
N PHE A 236 -3.52 -13.35 9.19
CA PHE A 236 -4.89 -13.47 8.68
C PHE A 236 -4.89 -14.06 7.26
N SER A 237 -6.00 -14.69 6.88
CA SER A 237 -6.31 -14.93 5.48
C SER A 237 -7.07 -13.74 4.94
N CYS A 238 -6.68 -13.26 3.77
CA CYS A 238 -7.29 -12.11 3.13
C CYS A 238 -7.79 -12.44 1.71
N ILE A 239 -8.94 -11.87 1.34
CA ILE A 239 -9.45 -11.85 -0.02
C ILE A 239 -9.71 -10.41 -0.42
N GLU A 240 -9.17 -9.99 -1.56
CA GLU A 240 -9.45 -8.73 -2.20
C GLU A 240 -10.07 -8.97 -3.57
N ILE A 241 -11.21 -8.35 -3.84
CA ILE A 241 -11.78 -8.34 -5.20
C ILE A 241 -11.73 -6.91 -5.72
N ILE A 242 -11.20 -6.78 -6.92
CA ILE A 242 -11.10 -5.51 -7.65
C ILE A 242 -11.95 -5.54 -8.91
N ASP A 243 -12.55 -4.40 -9.23
CA ASP A 243 -13.13 -4.14 -10.55
C ASP A 243 -12.04 -3.54 -11.43
N PHE A 244 -11.68 -4.27 -12.48
CA PHE A 244 -10.65 -3.86 -13.41
C PHE A 244 -11.08 -2.70 -14.32
N ASP A 245 -12.35 -2.65 -14.70
CA ASP A 245 -12.87 -1.65 -15.65
C ASP A 245 -13.03 -0.28 -14.96
N SER A 246 -13.51 -0.24 -13.73
CA SER A 246 -13.60 1.00 -12.93
C SER A 246 -12.35 1.32 -12.10
N ARG A 247 -11.36 0.40 -12.04
CA ARG A 247 -10.10 0.51 -11.30
C ARG A 247 -10.31 0.78 -9.82
N GLU A 248 -11.04 -0.09 -9.14
CA GLU A 248 -11.39 0.11 -7.74
C GLU A 248 -11.55 -1.20 -6.96
N GLN A 249 -11.38 -1.11 -5.65
CA GLN A 249 -11.70 -2.17 -4.69
C GLN A 249 -13.22 -2.34 -4.59
N VAL A 250 -13.73 -3.56 -4.59
CA VAL A 250 -15.16 -3.82 -4.46
C VAL A 250 -15.55 -4.70 -3.28
N LEU A 251 -14.64 -5.57 -2.84
CA LEU A 251 -14.87 -6.48 -1.70
C LEU A 251 -13.55 -6.77 -1.00
N GLU A 252 -13.63 -6.84 0.33
CA GLU A 252 -12.52 -7.26 1.20
C GLU A 252 -13.03 -8.28 2.23
N TYR A 253 -12.27 -9.36 2.43
CA TYR A 253 -12.43 -10.29 3.53
C TYR A 253 -11.13 -10.41 4.30
N VAL A 254 -11.20 -10.33 5.64
CA VAL A 254 -10.06 -10.57 6.54
C VAL A 254 -10.52 -11.44 7.70
N GLY A 255 -9.85 -12.58 7.90
CA GLY A 255 -10.22 -13.48 8.98
C GLY A 255 -9.21 -14.59 9.25
N LYS A 256 -9.21 -15.11 10.47
CA LYS A 256 -8.38 -16.25 10.87
C LYS A 256 -9.14 -17.53 10.60
N VAL A 257 -8.95 -18.10 9.42
CA VAL A 257 -9.63 -19.32 8.97
C VAL A 257 -8.64 -20.27 8.31
N PRO A 258 -8.87 -21.60 8.39
CA PRO A 258 -8.00 -22.57 7.73
C PRO A 258 -8.18 -22.55 6.20
N PRO A 259 -7.20 -23.14 5.43
CA PRO A 259 -7.16 -23.07 3.97
C PRO A 259 -8.38 -23.62 3.24
N ASP A 260 -9.09 -24.58 3.78
CA ASP A 260 -10.32 -25.15 3.21
C ASP A 260 -11.50 -24.20 3.37
N VAL A 261 -11.61 -23.50 4.49
CA VAL A 261 -12.68 -22.54 4.75
C VAL A 261 -12.48 -21.26 3.89
N ILE A 262 -11.25 -20.74 3.78
CA ILE A 262 -11.01 -19.61 2.89
C ILE A 262 -11.31 -19.96 1.43
N ALA A 263 -11.08 -21.21 1.00
CA ALA A 263 -11.46 -21.67 -0.32
C ALA A 263 -12.97 -21.60 -0.58
N GLU A 264 -13.80 -21.98 0.40
CA GLU A 264 -15.26 -21.90 0.30
C GLU A 264 -15.74 -20.43 0.25
N ILE A 265 -15.13 -19.56 1.03
CA ILE A 265 -15.42 -18.11 1.02
C ILE A 265 -15.04 -17.52 -0.34
N ALA A 266 -13.83 -17.80 -0.83
CA ALA A 266 -13.33 -17.37 -2.12
C ALA A 266 -14.19 -17.88 -3.28
N TYR A 267 -14.58 -19.16 -3.23
CA TYR A 267 -15.49 -19.74 -4.21
C TYR A 267 -16.84 -19.00 -4.27
N LYS A 268 -17.46 -18.79 -3.10
CA LYS A 268 -18.77 -18.13 -3.01
C LYS A 268 -18.73 -16.72 -3.57
N TRP A 269 -17.83 -15.89 -3.06
CA TRP A 269 -17.77 -14.47 -3.42
C TRP A 269 -17.13 -14.24 -4.79
N GLY A 270 -16.11 -15.02 -5.12
CA GLY A 270 -15.52 -14.99 -6.46
C GLY A 270 -16.53 -15.40 -7.54
N SER A 271 -17.39 -16.40 -7.29
CA SER A 271 -18.46 -16.79 -8.22
C SER A 271 -19.52 -15.69 -8.35
N MET A 272 -19.86 -14.98 -7.27
CA MET A 272 -20.82 -13.88 -7.31
C MET A 272 -20.36 -12.73 -8.22
N TYR A 273 -19.08 -12.38 -8.15
CA TYR A 273 -18.46 -11.35 -9.01
C TYR A 273 -17.96 -11.91 -10.34
N ASN A 274 -18.03 -13.23 -10.57
CA ASN A 274 -17.37 -13.89 -11.69
C ASN A 274 -15.89 -13.50 -11.82
N ALA A 275 -15.18 -13.45 -10.68
CA ALA A 275 -13.84 -12.90 -10.56
C ALA A 275 -12.77 -13.94 -10.92
N TYR A 276 -11.81 -13.56 -11.77
CA TYR A 276 -10.63 -14.37 -12.04
C TYR A 276 -9.72 -14.41 -10.81
N CYS A 277 -9.41 -15.60 -10.30
CA CYS A 277 -8.80 -15.75 -8.99
C CYS A 277 -7.30 -16.03 -9.06
N VAL A 278 -6.49 -15.30 -8.29
CA VAL A 278 -5.08 -15.59 -8.02
C VAL A 278 -4.89 -15.88 -6.54
N ILE A 279 -4.18 -16.96 -6.22
CA ILE A 279 -3.96 -17.45 -4.85
C ILE A 279 -2.46 -17.44 -4.60
N ASP A 280 -2.04 -16.91 -3.44
CA ASP A 280 -0.65 -17.11 -3.02
C ASP A 280 -0.41 -18.57 -2.63
N ILE A 281 0.51 -19.22 -3.32
CA ILE A 281 0.94 -20.59 -3.03
C ILE A 281 2.30 -20.67 -2.33
N THR A 282 2.81 -19.53 -1.87
CA THR A 282 4.06 -19.47 -1.10
C THR A 282 3.89 -20.25 0.21
N GLY A 283 4.90 -21.01 0.59
CA GLY A 283 4.84 -21.80 1.84
C GLY A 283 3.89 -23.02 1.83
N GLY A 284 3.07 -23.18 0.77
CA GLY A 284 2.25 -24.37 0.55
C GLY A 284 0.81 -24.31 1.09
N MET A 285 0.44 -23.32 1.91
CA MET A 285 -0.92 -23.21 2.46
C MET A 285 -1.95 -22.96 1.34
N GLY A 286 -1.68 -22.01 0.46
CA GLY A 286 -2.54 -21.71 -0.69
C GLY A 286 -2.68 -22.85 -1.70
N VAL A 287 -1.78 -23.83 -1.71
CA VAL A 287 -1.92 -25.04 -2.54
C VAL A 287 -3.19 -25.82 -2.16
N SER A 288 -3.47 -25.94 -0.86
CA SER A 288 -4.68 -26.61 -0.36
C SER A 288 -5.94 -25.88 -0.79
N THR A 289 -5.93 -24.53 -0.66
CA THR A 289 -7.01 -23.66 -1.12
C THR A 289 -7.24 -23.78 -2.62
N ALA A 290 -6.16 -23.73 -3.42
CA ALA A 290 -6.25 -23.86 -4.88
C ALA A 290 -6.84 -25.21 -5.31
N ARG A 291 -6.41 -26.32 -4.70
CA ARG A 291 -6.97 -27.65 -4.96
C ARG A 291 -8.44 -27.73 -4.59
N LYS A 292 -8.83 -27.22 -3.44
CA LYS A 292 -10.22 -27.18 -3.00
C LYS A 292 -11.11 -26.40 -3.97
N MET A 293 -10.64 -25.25 -4.47
CA MET A 293 -11.38 -24.49 -5.48
C MET A 293 -11.47 -25.21 -6.83
N GLN A 294 -10.44 -25.97 -7.22
CA GLN A 294 -10.52 -26.84 -8.41
C GLN A 294 -11.54 -27.97 -8.22
N GLU A 295 -11.55 -28.63 -7.06
CA GLU A 295 -12.55 -29.68 -6.73
C GLU A 295 -13.97 -29.13 -6.77
N MET A 296 -14.19 -27.90 -6.32
CA MET A 296 -15.46 -27.18 -6.40
C MET A 296 -15.81 -26.71 -7.82
N SER A 297 -14.95 -26.94 -8.82
CA SER A 297 -15.14 -26.51 -10.21
C SER A 297 -15.35 -25.00 -10.36
N TYR A 298 -14.45 -24.19 -9.78
CA TYR A 298 -14.53 -22.73 -9.87
C TYR A 298 -14.53 -22.25 -11.32
N SER A 299 -15.66 -21.70 -11.78
CA SER A 299 -15.93 -21.44 -13.20
C SER A 299 -15.28 -20.19 -13.77
N ALA A 300 -15.02 -19.15 -12.92
CA ALA A 300 -14.42 -17.89 -13.36
C ALA A 300 -12.92 -18.00 -13.67
N GLY A 301 -12.29 -19.13 -13.34
CA GLY A 301 -10.90 -19.46 -13.65
C GLY A 301 -9.92 -19.13 -12.52
N LEU A 302 -8.88 -19.97 -12.45
CA LEU A 302 -7.77 -19.82 -11.51
C LEU A 302 -6.50 -19.44 -12.27
N TYR A 303 -5.79 -18.42 -11.78
CA TYR A 303 -4.54 -18.02 -12.36
C TYR A 303 -3.47 -19.10 -12.19
N VAL A 304 -2.72 -19.35 -13.25
CA VAL A 304 -1.57 -20.26 -13.24
C VAL A 304 -0.35 -19.47 -13.68
N ASP A 305 0.64 -19.35 -12.82
CA ASP A 305 1.86 -18.65 -13.17
C ASP A 305 2.63 -19.37 -14.28
N ASN A 306 3.12 -18.62 -15.28
CA ASN A 306 3.97 -19.17 -16.32
C ASN A 306 5.35 -19.45 -15.70
N VAL A 307 5.56 -20.68 -15.32
CA VAL A 307 6.84 -21.15 -14.78
C VAL A 307 7.85 -21.21 -15.93
N ASP A 308 9.01 -20.57 -15.74
CA ASP A 308 10.19 -20.82 -16.57
C ASP A 308 10.52 -22.31 -16.53
N PRO A 309 10.49 -23.02 -17.66
CA PRO A 309 10.76 -24.46 -17.70
C PRO A 309 12.13 -24.87 -17.18
N SER A 310 13.08 -23.91 -17.13
CA SER A 310 14.43 -24.12 -16.62
C SER A 310 14.52 -24.19 -15.10
N LYS A 311 13.53 -23.66 -14.38
CA LYS A 311 13.46 -23.71 -12.92
C LYS A 311 12.62 -24.92 -12.53
N LYS A 312 13.26 -25.92 -11.92
CA LYS A 312 12.60 -27.10 -11.31
C LYS A 312 11.63 -26.67 -10.19
N TRP A 313 10.51 -26.09 -10.55
CA TRP A 313 9.43 -25.81 -9.60
C TRP A 313 8.60 -27.08 -9.43
N LYS A 314 8.19 -27.32 -8.20
CA LYS A 314 7.50 -28.51 -7.73
C LYS A 314 6.30 -28.88 -8.63
N TRP A 315 6.64 -29.50 -9.74
CA TRP A 315 5.75 -30.36 -10.47
C TRP A 315 5.45 -31.52 -9.52
N ASP A 316 4.20 -31.75 -9.22
CA ASP A 316 3.80 -32.97 -8.57
C ASP A 316 3.81 -34.10 -9.63
N PRO A 317 4.82 -34.99 -9.64
CA PRO A 317 4.91 -36.02 -10.68
C PRO A 317 3.75 -37.01 -10.60
N LYS A 318 2.96 -37.03 -9.52
CA LYS A 318 1.80 -37.91 -9.34
C LYS A 318 0.53 -37.38 -9.99
N LEU A 319 0.39 -36.08 -10.21
CA LEU A 319 -0.84 -35.45 -10.70
C LEU A 319 -0.74 -34.89 -12.12
N ASN A 320 0.45 -34.77 -12.70
CA ASN A 320 0.67 -34.22 -14.05
C ASN A 320 0.06 -32.83 -14.30
N GLU A 321 -0.32 -32.08 -13.26
CA GLU A 321 -1.04 -30.82 -13.34
C GLU A 321 -0.25 -29.67 -12.70
N LYS A 322 -0.33 -28.48 -13.31
CA LYS A 322 0.20 -27.25 -12.72
C LYS A 322 -0.73 -26.80 -11.60
N ILE A 323 -0.19 -26.57 -10.43
CA ILE A 323 -0.95 -26.02 -9.30
C ILE A 323 -1.27 -24.55 -9.62
N PRO A 324 -2.58 -24.16 -9.62
CA PRO A 324 -2.96 -22.77 -9.78
C PRO A 324 -2.43 -21.90 -8.63
N GLY A 325 -2.05 -20.68 -8.96
CA GLY A 325 -1.58 -19.68 -8.00
C GLY A 325 -0.29 -19.01 -8.44
N ILE A 326 0.22 -18.16 -7.59
CA ILE A 326 1.47 -17.41 -7.76
C ILE A 326 2.39 -17.66 -6.56
N ASN A 327 3.68 -17.76 -6.80
CA ASN A 327 4.65 -17.69 -5.70
C ASN A 327 5.02 -16.24 -5.45
N PHE A 328 4.40 -15.65 -4.46
CA PHE A 328 4.56 -14.24 -4.12
C PHE A 328 6.02 -13.88 -3.83
N ASN A 329 6.69 -14.64 -2.96
CA ASN A 329 8.05 -14.33 -2.53
C ASN A 329 9.05 -14.23 -3.68
N SER A 330 8.86 -15.02 -4.74
CA SER A 330 9.75 -14.98 -5.92
C SER A 330 9.56 -13.72 -6.78
N LYS A 331 8.43 -13.04 -6.64
CA LYS A 331 8.02 -11.88 -7.44
C LYS A 331 7.61 -10.67 -6.59
N ARG A 332 7.87 -10.71 -5.28
CA ARG A 332 7.41 -9.70 -4.31
C ARG A 332 7.61 -8.26 -4.82
N VAL A 333 8.81 -7.93 -5.23
CA VAL A 333 9.11 -6.57 -5.71
C VAL A 333 8.26 -6.20 -6.92
N GLN A 334 8.10 -7.10 -7.89
CA GLN A 334 7.32 -6.84 -9.11
C GLN A 334 5.82 -6.68 -8.81
N ILE A 335 5.29 -7.50 -7.90
CA ILE A 335 3.89 -7.49 -7.52
C ILE A 335 3.56 -6.22 -6.73
N ILE A 336 4.42 -5.83 -5.78
CA ILE A 336 4.24 -4.60 -5.01
C ILE A 336 4.41 -3.37 -5.91
N SER A 337 5.41 -3.34 -6.81
CA SER A 337 5.57 -2.22 -7.75
C SER A 337 4.36 -2.03 -8.66
N ALA A 338 3.66 -3.11 -9.05
CA ALA A 338 2.42 -3.00 -9.82
C ALA A 338 1.31 -2.32 -8.99
N PHE A 339 1.21 -2.62 -7.70
CA PHE A 339 0.26 -1.95 -6.81
C PHE A 339 0.60 -0.47 -6.63
N GLU A 340 1.86 -0.13 -6.36
CA GLU A 340 2.30 1.28 -6.31
C GLU A 340 1.97 2.03 -7.60
N GLU A 341 2.25 1.43 -8.75
CA GLU A 341 1.97 2.02 -10.07
C GLU A 341 0.46 2.22 -10.27
N ALA A 342 -0.36 1.24 -9.92
CA ALA A 342 -1.82 1.34 -10.02
C ALA A 342 -2.36 2.49 -9.15
N MET A 343 -1.83 2.65 -7.93
CA MET A 343 -2.22 3.74 -7.03
C MET A 343 -1.86 5.11 -7.60
N ARG A 344 -0.68 5.28 -8.19
CA ARG A 344 -0.30 6.51 -8.90
C ARG A 344 -1.20 6.81 -10.12
N HIS A 345 -1.80 5.77 -10.72
CA HIS A 345 -2.75 5.89 -11.84
C HIS A 345 -4.21 5.88 -11.40
N ASN A 346 -4.51 6.45 -10.22
CA ASN A 346 -5.86 6.66 -9.68
C ASN A 346 -6.68 5.36 -9.46
N PHE A 347 -6.03 4.27 -9.09
CA PHE A 347 -6.75 3.12 -8.54
C PHE A 347 -7.37 3.53 -7.18
N LYS A 348 -8.63 3.15 -6.94
CA LYS A 348 -9.36 3.54 -5.73
C LYS A 348 -9.42 2.40 -4.73
N ILE A 349 -9.11 2.72 -3.48
CA ILE A 349 -9.31 1.83 -2.34
C ILE A 349 -10.29 2.48 -1.35
N TYR A 350 -11.07 1.66 -0.69
CA TYR A 350 -12.11 2.11 0.24
C TYR A 350 -11.88 1.62 1.67
N SER A 351 -11.14 0.51 1.82
CA SER A 351 -10.93 -0.14 3.09
C SER A 351 -9.98 0.60 4.02
N HIS A 352 -10.44 0.87 5.25
CA HIS A 352 -9.58 1.33 6.34
C HIS A 352 -8.55 0.28 6.78
N ARG A 353 -8.84 -1.03 6.63
CA ARG A 353 -7.90 -2.09 7.02
C ARG A 353 -6.71 -2.12 6.06
N LEU A 354 -6.96 -2.16 4.75
CA LEU A 354 -5.92 -2.07 3.74
C LEU A 354 -5.10 -0.76 3.87
N TYR A 355 -5.78 0.38 4.09
CA TYR A 355 -5.11 1.66 4.31
C TYR A 355 -4.17 1.63 5.52
N ASN A 356 -4.59 1.02 6.64
CA ASN A 356 -3.75 0.90 7.83
C ASN A 356 -2.50 0.03 7.59
N GLU A 357 -2.63 -1.07 6.85
CA GLU A 357 -1.47 -1.87 6.45
C GLU A 357 -0.53 -1.06 5.54
N MET A 358 -1.05 -0.32 4.56
CA MET A 358 -0.24 0.53 3.67
C MET A 358 0.57 1.58 4.45
N ASN A 359 0.04 2.12 5.55
CA ASN A 359 0.76 3.06 6.40
C ASN A 359 1.99 2.46 7.09
N THR A 360 1.95 1.16 7.38
CA THR A 360 3.00 0.43 8.09
C THR A 360 3.87 -0.42 7.16
N PHE A 361 3.68 -0.30 5.86
CA PHE A 361 4.41 -1.04 4.84
C PHE A 361 5.61 -0.24 4.35
N ILE A 362 6.82 -0.70 4.67
CA ILE A 362 8.05 0.05 4.52
C ILE A 362 9.12 -0.74 3.77
N TYR A 363 10.15 -0.04 3.28
CA TYR A 363 11.35 -0.69 2.75
C TYR A 363 12.30 -1.08 3.89
N ILE A 364 12.45 -2.39 4.15
CA ILE A 364 13.44 -2.94 5.07
C ILE A 364 14.61 -3.48 4.25
N HIS A 365 15.79 -2.88 4.38
CA HIS A 365 16.99 -3.24 3.58
C HIS A 365 16.71 -3.26 2.06
N GLY A 366 15.90 -2.33 1.57
CA GLY A 366 15.55 -2.22 0.16
C GLY A 366 14.51 -3.24 -0.34
N ARG A 367 13.89 -4.00 0.55
CA ARG A 367 12.80 -4.92 0.25
C ARG A 367 11.51 -4.42 0.91
N PRO A 368 10.38 -4.35 0.19
CA PRO A 368 9.11 -3.94 0.79
C PRO A 368 8.61 -5.02 1.76
N ASP A 369 8.30 -4.62 2.99
CA ASP A 369 7.84 -5.51 4.06
C ASP A 369 7.02 -4.72 5.10
N HIS A 370 6.26 -5.42 5.96
CA HIS A 370 5.56 -4.77 7.05
C HIS A 370 6.51 -4.43 8.21
N GLN A 371 6.18 -3.41 8.98
CA GLN A 371 6.87 -3.12 10.23
C GLN A 371 6.61 -4.22 11.26
N LYS A 372 7.58 -4.44 12.15
CA LYS A 372 7.46 -5.46 13.21
C LYS A 372 6.20 -5.22 14.06
N GLY A 373 5.37 -6.25 14.18
CA GLY A 373 4.11 -6.20 14.93
C GLY A 373 2.90 -5.72 14.12
N HIS A 374 3.07 -5.51 12.81
CA HIS A 374 2.00 -5.19 11.87
C HIS A 374 1.81 -6.33 10.86
N HIS A 375 0.77 -6.24 10.06
CA HIS A 375 0.38 -7.23 9.06
C HIS A 375 0.41 -6.60 7.66
N ASP A 376 0.51 -7.43 6.61
CA ASP A 376 0.47 -7.04 5.22
C ASP A 376 -0.42 -7.96 4.35
N ASP A 377 -1.31 -8.72 4.98
CA ASP A 377 -2.16 -9.72 4.34
C ASP A 377 -3.10 -9.11 3.27
N CYS A 378 -3.70 -7.94 3.55
CA CYS A 378 -4.53 -7.22 2.59
C CYS A 378 -3.70 -6.65 1.43
N ILE A 379 -2.50 -6.14 1.72
CA ILE A 379 -1.56 -5.66 0.69
C ILE A 379 -1.16 -6.81 -0.23
N MET A 380 -0.88 -8.00 0.32
CA MET A 380 -0.52 -9.18 -0.47
C MET A 380 -1.65 -9.57 -1.40
N ALA A 381 -2.88 -9.71 -0.89
CA ALA A 381 -4.05 -10.07 -1.68
C ALA A 381 -4.35 -9.01 -2.76
N MET A 382 -4.38 -7.72 -2.40
CA MET A 382 -4.64 -6.61 -3.31
C MET A 382 -3.59 -6.52 -4.42
N SER A 383 -2.31 -6.57 -4.06
CA SER A 383 -1.22 -6.44 -5.04
C SER A 383 -1.18 -7.60 -6.04
N MET A 384 -1.50 -8.83 -5.61
CA MET A 384 -1.64 -9.97 -6.52
C MET A 384 -2.80 -9.79 -7.51
N ALA A 385 -3.96 -9.31 -7.03
CA ALA A 385 -5.10 -9.04 -7.89
C ALA A 385 -4.76 -8.03 -8.97
N ILE A 386 -4.14 -6.91 -8.61
CA ILE A 386 -3.72 -5.85 -9.54
C ILE A 386 -2.67 -6.37 -10.53
N TYR A 387 -1.62 -7.03 -10.04
CA TYR A 387 -0.55 -7.56 -10.89
C TYR A 387 -1.08 -8.52 -11.98
N VAL A 388 -1.99 -9.42 -11.60
CA VAL A 388 -2.58 -10.37 -12.55
C VAL A 388 -3.53 -9.66 -13.51
N ALA A 389 -4.32 -8.70 -13.04
CA ALA A 389 -5.19 -7.88 -13.89
C ALA A 389 -4.39 -7.14 -14.98
N GLU A 390 -3.35 -6.44 -14.60
CA GLU A 390 -2.52 -5.67 -15.53
C GLU A 390 -1.77 -6.55 -16.53
N LYS A 391 -1.16 -7.63 -16.05
CA LYS A 391 -0.43 -8.57 -16.91
C LYS A 391 -1.33 -9.20 -17.98
N ASN A 392 -2.55 -9.56 -17.62
CA ASN A 392 -3.50 -10.14 -18.56
C ASN A 392 -4.01 -9.10 -19.57
N PHE A 393 -4.28 -7.87 -19.12
CA PHE A 393 -4.75 -6.80 -19.99
C PHE A 393 -3.70 -6.35 -21.02
N GLN A 394 -2.43 -6.19 -20.62
CA GLN A 394 -1.37 -5.84 -21.56
C GLN A 394 -1.21 -6.87 -22.69
N SER A 395 -1.36 -8.16 -22.38
CA SER A 395 -1.32 -9.19 -23.41
C SER A 395 -2.49 -9.09 -24.40
N LEU A 396 -3.67 -8.76 -23.89
CA LEU A 396 -4.90 -8.60 -24.70
C LEU A 396 -4.87 -7.34 -25.55
N GLN A 397 -4.41 -6.21 -25.01
CA GLN A 397 -4.23 -4.97 -25.80
C GLN A 397 -3.24 -5.16 -26.94
N LYS A 398 -2.14 -5.89 -26.73
CA LYS A 398 -1.20 -6.23 -27.81
C LYS A 398 -1.89 -6.99 -28.93
N VAL A 399 -2.71 -8.00 -28.59
CA VAL A 399 -3.48 -8.79 -29.59
C VAL A 399 -4.48 -7.91 -30.31
N VAL A 400 -5.28 -7.10 -29.59
CA VAL A 400 -6.29 -6.21 -30.18
C VAL A 400 -5.63 -5.16 -31.08
N ASN A 401 -4.52 -4.54 -30.65
CA ASN A 401 -3.81 -3.56 -31.45
C ASN A 401 -3.18 -4.18 -32.69
N HIS A 402 -2.65 -5.39 -32.61
CA HIS A 402 -2.14 -6.12 -33.76
C HIS A 402 -3.25 -6.45 -34.77
N THR A 403 -4.42 -6.91 -34.27
CA THR A 403 -5.58 -7.18 -35.12
C THR A 403 -6.13 -5.92 -35.77
N LYS A 404 -6.19 -4.78 -35.04
CA LYS A 404 -6.55 -3.47 -35.61
C LYS A 404 -5.55 -3.01 -36.64
N ALA A 405 -4.24 -3.17 -36.42
CA ALA A 405 -3.21 -2.82 -37.38
C ALA A 405 -3.31 -3.67 -38.65
N MET A 406 -3.59 -4.99 -38.52
CA MET A 406 -3.86 -5.84 -39.69
C MET A 406 -5.12 -5.43 -40.45
N LEU A 407 -6.22 -5.14 -39.77
CA LEU A 407 -7.45 -4.68 -40.38
C LEU A 407 -7.25 -3.33 -41.10
N ASN A 408 -6.52 -2.39 -40.47
CA ASN A 408 -6.20 -1.10 -41.08
C ASN A 408 -5.27 -1.23 -42.30
N SER A 409 -4.32 -2.18 -42.27
CA SER A 409 -3.48 -2.47 -43.42
C SER A 409 -4.29 -3.06 -44.59
N TRP A 410 -5.30 -3.86 -44.33
CA TRP A 410 -6.19 -4.40 -45.36
C TRP A 410 -7.12 -3.32 -45.93
N THR A 411 -7.63 -2.41 -45.11
CA THR A 411 -8.47 -1.30 -45.55
C THR A 411 -7.66 -0.25 -46.33
N SER A 412 -6.40 0.00 -46.00
CA SER A 412 -5.52 0.91 -46.76
C SER A 412 -5.15 0.35 -48.14
N ILE A 413 -4.92 -0.96 -48.24
CA ILE A 413 -4.65 -1.64 -49.53
C ILE A 413 -5.87 -1.55 -50.45
N SER A 414 -7.10 -1.55 -49.91
CA SER A 414 -8.33 -1.41 -50.73
C SER A 414 -8.57 0.00 -51.25
N HIS A 415 -7.90 1.03 -50.74
CA HIS A 415 -8.03 2.42 -51.19
C HIS A 415 -7.01 2.85 -52.25
N GLU A 416 -5.86 2.17 -52.35
CA GLU A 416 -4.83 2.51 -53.34
C GLU A 416 -5.00 1.85 -54.73
N ASN A 417 -5.85 0.82 -54.84
CA ASN A 417 -6.04 0.08 -56.12
C ASN A 417 -7.35 0.43 -56.85
N LYS A 418 -7.54 1.72 -57.17
CA LYS A 418 -8.63 2.12 -58.12
C LYS A 418 -8.23 2.21 -59.58
N ASN A 419 -7.03 1.84 -59.97
CA ASN A 419 -6.59 1.98 -61.38
C ASN A 419 -5.76 0.82 -61.93
N THR A 420 -6.04 -0.44 -61.60
CA THR A 420 -5.56 -1.55 -62.47
C THR A 420 -6.54 -2.71 -62.34
N SER A 421 -7.19 -2.98 -63.49
CA SER A 421 -8.01 -4.16 -63.71
C SER A 421 -7.08 -5.39 -63.88
N GLU A 422 -6.70 -6.03 -62.79
CA GLU A 422 -6.21 -7.39 -62.84
C GLU A 422 -6.77 -8.13 -61.63
N PHE A 423 -7.55 -9.17 -61.94
CA PHE A 423 -8.13 -10.08 -61.02
C PHE A 423 -7.04 -10.81 -60.22
N PHE A 424 -6.77 -10.36 -58.98
CA PHE A 424 -6.04 -11.15 -58.01
C PHE A 424 -7.07 -12.00 -57.22
N ASN A 425 -7.13 -13.28 -57.59
CA ASN A 425 -7.85 -14.27 -56.81
C ASN A 425 -7.04 -14.56 -55.56
N PRO A 426 -7.50 -14.23 -54.33
CA PRO A 426 -6.75 -14.58 -53.14
C PRO A 426 -6.79 -16.13 -53.02
N MET A 427 -5.66 -16.78 -53.24
CA MET A 427 -5.46 -18.17 -52.95
C MET A 427 -5.83 -18.41 -51.49
N VAL A 428 -6.91 -19.11 -51.24
CA VAL A 428 -7.20 -19.74 -49.96
C VAL A 428 -6.04 -20.70 -49.68
N PRO A 429 -5.26 -20.51 -48.60
CA PRO A 429 -4.23 -21.50 -48.29
C PRO A 429 -4.91 -22.81 -47.94
N GLN A 430 -4.63 -23.83 -48.74
CA GLN A 430 -4.99 -25.22 -48.39
C GLN A 430 -4.35 -25.54 -47.03
N MET A 431 -5.18 -25.90 -46.06
CA MET A 431 -4.73 -26.34 -44.77
C MET A 431 -3.91 -27.63 -44.90
N GLY A 432 -2.60 -27.47 -45.08
CA GLY A 432 -1.61 -28.49 -44.77
C GLY A 432 -1.42 -28.53 -43.26
N ARG A 433 -1.68 -29.69 -42.68
CA ARG A 433 -1.38 -29.95 -41.27
C ARG A 433 0.12 -29.76 -40.98
N GLN A 434 0.52 -28.56 -40.62
CA GLN A 434 1.77 -28.31 -39.90
C GLN A 434 1.52 -27.18 -38.91
N ASN A 435 1.78 -27.46 -37.64
CA ASN A 435 1.76 -26.49 -36.51
C ASN A 435 2.79 -25.39 -36.74
N THR A 436 2.45 -24.36 -37.50
CA THR A 436 3.21 -23.13 -37.56
C THR A 436 2.55 -22.13 -36.62
N HIS A 437 3.17 -21.93 -35.49
CA HIS A 437 2.84 -20.88 -34.54
C HIS A 437 3.03 -19.53 -35.25
N ILE A 438 1.95 -18.88 -35.65
CA ILE A 438 2.01 -17.50 -36.14
C ILE A 438 2.12 -16.61 -34.91
N PRO A 439 3.23 -15.86 -34.72
CA PRO A 439 3.36 -14.97 -33.57
C PRO A 439 2.25 -13.91 -33.62
N GLY A 440 1.40 -13.86 -32.58
CA GLY A 440 0.36 -12.84 -32.41
C GLY A 440 -1.09 -13.31 -32.58
N GLN A 441 -1.37 -14.56 -32.94
CA GLN A 441 -2.72 -15.12 -32.85
C GLN A 441 -2.93 -15.77 -31.47
N ALA A 442 -3.97 -15.34 -30.76
CA ALA A 442 -4.42 -16.02 -29.55
C ALA A 442 -4.75 -17.48 -29.90
N SER A 443 -4.15 -18.43 -29.21
CA SER A 443 -4.43 -19.84 -29.40
C SER A 443 -5.85 -20.18 -28.92
N ARG A 444 -6.43 -21.29 -29.42
CA ARG A 444 -7.73 -21.78 -28.92
C ARG A 444 -7.71 -22.02 -27.41
N SER A 445 -6.55 -22.32 -26.85
CA SER A 445 -6.31 -22.42 -25.41
C SER A 445 -6.37 -21.05 -24.70
N ASP A 446 -5.98 -19.97 -25.39
CA ASP A 446 -6.04 -18.61 -24.83
C ASP A 446 -7.50 -18.12 -24.79
N TYR A 447 -8.32 -18.45 -25.76
CA TYR A 447 -9.76 -18.17 -25.70
C TYR A 447 -10.48 -18.98 -24.62
N GLN A 448 -10.10 -20.21 -24.38
CA GLN A 448 -10.64 -20.99 -23.26
C GLN A 448 -10.16 -20.46 -21.92
N LYS A 449 -8.93 -19.95 -21.85
CA LYS A 449 -8.30 -19.47 -20.63
C LYS A 449 -8.72 -18.04 -20.26
N TYR A 450 -9.03 -17.22 -21.26
CA TYR A 450 -9.34 -15.78 -21.09
C TYR A 450 -10.69 -15.37 -21.71
N GLY A 451 -11.53 -16.33 -22.12
CA GLY A 451 -12.85 -16.08 -22.71
C GLY A 451 -13.75 -15.21 -21.84
N TRP A 452 -13.58 -15.33 -20.52
CA TRP A 452 -14.28 -14.50 -19.54
C TRP A 452 -13.98 -12.99 -19.69
N LEU A 453 -12.77 -12.61 -20.16
CA LEU A 453 -12.40 -11.22 -20.43
C LEU A 453 -13.11 -10.65 -21.67
N PHE A 454 -13.64 -11.50 -22.56
CA PHE A 454 -14.31 -11.09 -23.79
C PHE A 454 -15.84 -11.23 -23.74
N GLY A 455 -16.42 -11.59 -22.59
CA GLY A 455 -17.86 -11.83 -22.45
C GLY A 455 -18.37 -13.04 -23.25
N VAL A 456 -17.49 -13.94 -23.69
CA VAL A 456 -17.85 -15.21 -24.33
C VAL A 456 -18.08 -16.22 -23.22
N LYS A 457 -19.35 -16.68 -23.09
CA LYS A 457 -19.74 -17.80 -22.22
C LYS A 457 -19.28 -19.12 -22.79
#